data_849a580391ef5b14159e8b28b060b5f8
#
_entry.id   849a580391ef5b14159e8b28b060b5f8
#
_cell.length_a   1.000
_cell.length_b   1.000
_cell.length_c   1.000
_cell.angle_alpha   90.00
_cell.angle_beta   90.00
_cell.angle_gamma   90.00
#
_symmetry.space_group_name_H-M   'P 1'
#
loop_
_entity.id
_entity.type
_entity.pdbx_description
1 polymer ?
#
loop_
_entity_poly.entity_id
_entity_poly.type
_entity_poly.pdbx_seq_one_letter_code
_entity_poly.pdbx_strand_id
1 'polypeptide(L)'
;MKLYLDMDGTLVDFVAQVSALGFWRKDKANKVDWAKVKAMGARFWAEMDWINGAEAAFAKLCDMEKRGELELFILSSIDFDSGIEGKKQWLQRNTDFLLEKAIFVTEPEDKAEYAAPDAWLIDDRAKSLDPFAAAGGNVIEFKGDWKATLEAVVGAMNLD
;
A
#
# COMPACT_ATOMS: atom_id res chain seq x y z
N MET A 1 -13.40 -12.83 3.68
CA MET A 1 -12.84 -11.46 3.86
C MET A 1 -11.86 -11.18 2.73
N LYS A 2 -12.03 -10.06 2.04
CA LYS A 2 -11.05 -9.54 1.08
C LYS A 2 -10.23 -8.46 1.75
N LEU A 3 -8.91 -8.57 1.69
CA LEU A 3 -7.99 -7.61 2.31
C LEU A 3 -7.16 -6.90 1.25
N TYR A 4 -7.33 -5.60 1.14
CA TYR A 4 -6.57 -4.72 0.25
C TYR A 4 -5.49 -4.00 1.04
N LEU A 5 -4.25 -4.03 0.56
CA LEU A 5 -3.11 -3.34 1.14
C LEU A 5 -2.64 -2.20 0.24
N ASP A 6 -2.47 -1.02 0.80
CA ASP A 6 -1.68 0.02 0.18
C ASP A 6 -0.18 -0.32 0.16
N MET A 7 0.60 0.35 -0.69
CA MET A 7 2.05 0.18 -0.75
C MET A 7 2.78 1.34 -0.06
N ASP A 8 2.69 2.55 -0.62
CA ASP A 8 3.48 3.70 -0.16
C ASP A 8 3.04 4.16 1.23
N GLY A 9 3.96 4.21 2.17
CA GLY A 9 3.65 4.60 3.55
C GLY A 9 3.01 3.49 4.40
N THR A 10 2.81 2.30 3.82
CA THR A 10 2.24 1.12 4.49
C THR A 10 3.19 -0.08 4.43
N LEU A 11 3.56 -0.52 3.24
CA LEU A 11 4.57 -1.58 3.02
C LEU A 11 5.96 -1.01 2.77
N VAL A 12 6.07 0.01 1.93
CA VAL A 12 7.32 0.63 1.50
C VAL A 12 7.48 2.03 2.05
N ASP A 13 8.72 2.40 2.38
CA ASP A 13 9.05 3.67 3.02
C ASP A 13 9.30 4.77 1.96
N PHE A 14 8.21 5.34 1.47
CA PHE A 14 8.21 6.43 0.51
C PHE A 14 8.96 7.67 1.04
N VAL A 15 8.74 8.04 2.30
CA VAL A 15 9.39 9.21 2.91
C VAL A 15 10.89 9.02 2.99
N ALA A 16 11.36 7.84 3.39
CA ALA A 16 12.78 7.51 3.43
C ALA A 16 13.41 7.59 2.03
N GLN A 17 12.73 7.10 1.00
CA GLN A 17 13.19 7.14 -0.39
C GLN A 17 13.34 8.59 -0.89
N VAL A 18 12.33 9.43 -0.67
CA VAL A 18 12.38 10.86 -1.04
C VAL A 18 13.52 11.56 -0.31
N SER A 19 13.70 11.28 0.98
CA SER A 19 14.75 11.88 1.81
C SER A 19 16.15 11.44 1.39
N ALA A 20 16.36 10.15 1.15
CA ALA A 20 17.65 9.61 0.73
C ALA A 20 18.10 10.16 -0.63
N LEU A 21 17.18 10.39 -1.55
CA LEU A 21 17.45 10.94 -2.88
C LEU A 21 17.50 12.49 -2.91
N GLY A 22 17.12 13.14 -1.82
CA GLY A 22 17.06 14.61 -1.76
C GLY A 22 15.95 15.21 -2.67
N PHE A 23 14.82 14.50 -2.81
CA PHE A 23 13.72 14.89 -3.70
C PHE A 23 12.63 15.70 -3.02
N TRP A 24 12.91 16.28 -1.85
CA TRP A 24 12.04 17.31 -1.26
C TRP A 24 12.22 18.65 -1.97
N ARG A 25 11.13 19.39 -2.15
CA ARG A 25 11.20 20.74 -2.73
C ARG A 25 11.90 21.69 -1.78
N LYS A 26 12.82 22.49 -2.32
CA LYS A 26 13.54 23.52 -1.56
C LYS A 26 12.67 24.74 -1.23
N ASP A 27 11.71 25.05 -2.10
CA ASP A 27 10.83 26.22 -2.00
C ASP A 27 9.56 25.96 -1.18
N LYS A 28 9.26 24.68 -0.89
CA LYS A 28 8.04 24.30 -0.17
C LYS A 28 8.30 23.09 0.70
N ALA A 29 8.40 23.30 2.01
CA ALA A 29 8.65 22.25 2.98
C ALA A 29 7.61 21.13 2.90
N ASN A 30 8.06 19.90 3.11
CA ASN A 30 7.25 18.67 3.10
C ASN A 30 6.49 18.40 1.80
N LYS A 31 6.95 18.99 0.69
CA LYS A 31 6.41 18.68 -0.65
C LYS A 31 7.46 17.97 -1.51
N VAL A 32 7.01 16.91 -2.18
CA VAL A 32 7.84 16.11 -3.08
C VAL A 32 8.10 16.86 -4.38
N ASP A 33 9.31 16.79 -4.87
CA ASP A 33 9.66 17.23 -6.22
C ASP A 33 9.32 16.12 -7.22
N TRP A 34 8.07 16.11 -7.64
CA TRP A 34 7.56 15.09 -8.56
C TRP A 34 8.25 15.07 -9.93
N ALA A 35 8.81 16.21 -10.37
CA ALA A 35 9.58 16.23 -11.61
C ALA A 35 10.83 15.36 -11.50
N LYS A 36 11.52 15.38 -10.37
CA LYS A 36 12.68 14.52 -10.11
C LYS A 36 12.28 13.04 -9.97
N VAL A 37 11.18 12.75 -9.30
CA VAL A 37 10.64 11.39 -9.18
C VAL A 37 10.34 10.83 -10.57
N LYS A 38 9.60 11.57 -11.41
CA LYS A 38 9.27 11.17 -12.78
C LYS A 38 10.51 10.99 -13.65
N ALA A 39 11.51 11.88 -13.52
CA ALA A 39 12.76 11.78 -14.26
C ALA A 39 13.59 10.54 -13.88
N MET A 40 13.53 10.09 -12.62
CA MET A 40 14.16 8.84 -12.19
C MET A 40 13.44 7.60 -12.74
N GLY A 41 12.16 7.71 -13.03
CA GLY A 41 11.36 6.65 -13.60
C GLY A 41 11.07 5.50 -12.64
N ALA A 42 10.95 4.28 -13.17
CA ALA A 42 10.59 3.08 -12.41
C ALA A 42 11.51 2.78 -11.22
N ARG A 43 12.79 3.13 -11.31
CA ARG A 43 13.78 2.88 -10.25
C ARG A 43 13.42 3.54 -8.93
N PHE A 44 12.79 4.72 -8.94
CA PHE A 44 12.36 5.39 -7.72
C PHE A 44 11.50 4.45 -6.85
N TRP A 45 10.55 3.78 -7.48
CA TRP A 45 9.61 2.86 -6.82
C TRP A 45 10.21 1.48 -6.57
N ALA A 46 11.00 0.97 -7.51
CA ALA A 46 11.58 -0.37 -7.45
C ALA A 46 12.65 -0.54 -6.36
N GLU A 47 13.27 0.55 -5.93
CA GLU A 47 14.39 0.55 -4.99
C GLU A 47 14.00 1.03 -3.57
N MET A 48 12.72 1.14 -3.26
CA MET A 48 12.27 1.48 -1.90
C MET A 48 12.55 0.37 -0.90
N ASP A 49 12.81 0.75 0.34
CA ASP A 49 12.93 -0.18 1.44
C ASP A 49 11.55 -0.54 2.03
N TRP A 50 11.47 -1.68 2.69
CA TRP A 50 10.32 -2.01 3.53
C TRP A 50 10.18 -1.01 4.69
N ILE A 51 8.94 -0.68 5.06
CA ILE A 51 8.68 -0.09 6.37
C ILE A 51 9.02 -1.10 7.46
N ASN A 52 9.51 -0.62 8.60
CA ASN A 52 9.85 -1.48 9.73
C ASN A 52 8.68 -2.40 10.12
N GLY A 53 8.96 -3.70 10.15
CA GLY A 53 7.97 -4.73 10.46
C GLY A 53 7.06 -5.15 9.29
N ALA A 54 7.05 -4.41 8.17
CA ALA A 54 6.17 -4.68 7.04
C ALA A 54 6.48 -6.00 6.33
N GLU A 55 7.76 -6.36 6.17
CA GLU A 55 8.16 -7.61 5.52
C GLU A 55 7.61 -8.83 6.26
N ALA A 56 7.82 -8.88 7.56
CA ALA A 56 7.31 -9.98 8.40
C ALA A 56 5.77 -10.01 8.45
N ALA A 57 5.13 -8.83 8.49
CA ALA A 57 3.68 -8.72 8.48
C ALA A 57 3.08 -9.20 7.15
N PHE A 58 3.68 -8.79 6.04
CA PHE A 58 3.25 -9.21 4.71
C PHE A 58 3.37 -10.73 4.53
N ALA A 59 4.47 -11.33 4.99
CA ALA A 59 4.64 -12.77 4.97
C ALA A 59 3.52 -13.51 5.76
N LYS A 60 3.14 -12.99 6.93
CA LYS A 60 2.02 -13.53 7.71
C LYS A 60 0.69 -13.44 6.97
N LEU A 61 0.40 -12.31 6.33
CA LEU A 61 -0.81 -12.13 5.54
C LEU A 61 -0.87 -13.08 4.34
N CYS A 62 0.26 -13.28 3.66
CA CYS A 62 0.37 -14.27 2.59
C CYS A 62 0.14 -15.71 3.11
N ASP A 63 0.62 -16.04 4.30
CA ASP A 63 0.38 -17.34 4.89
C ASP A 63 -1.09 -17.53 5.31
N MET A 64 -1.75 -16.49 5.78
CA MET A 64 -3.20 -16.51 6.06
C MET A 64 -4.00 -16.74 4.76
N GLU A 65 -3.60 -16.10 3.67
CA GLU A 65 -4.20 -16.35 2.36
C GLU A 65 -4.03 -17.81 1.91
N LYS A 66 -2.82 -18.36 2.00
CA LYS A 66 -2.54 -19.78 1.67
C LYS A 66 -3.38 -20.75 2.47
N ARG A 67 -3.75 -20.41 3.71
CA ARG A 67 -4.66 -21.21 4.55
C ARG A 67 -6.14 -20.97 4.23
N GLY A 68 -6.46 -20.07 3.30
CA GLY A 68 -7.84 -19.75 2.92
C GLY A 68 -8.59 -18.87 3.95
N GLU A 69 -7.87 -18.23 4.86
CA GLU A 69 -8.45 -17.38 5.90
C GLU A 69 -8.90 -16.02 5.35
N LEU A 70 -8.22 -15.52 4.32
CA LEU A 70 -8.54 -14.27 3.62
C LEU A 70 -8.10 -14.34 2.17
N GLU A 71 -8.56 -13.38 1.35
CA GLU A 71 -8.03 -13.09 0.02
C GLU A 71 -7.22 -11.79 0.09
N LEU A 72 -5.95 -11.83 -0.30
CA LEU A 72 -5.04 -10.70 -0.22
C LEU A 72 -4.85 -10.03 -1.58
N PHE A 73 -4.96 -8.72 -1.62
CA PHE A 73 -4.71 -7.87 -2.78
C PHE A 73 -3.80 -6.70 -2.41
N ILE A 74 -2.99 -6.25 -3.36
CA ILE A 74 -2.37 -4.93 -3.30
C ILE A 74 -3.31 -3.94 -4.01
N LEU A 75 -3.54 -2.78 -3.41
CA LEU A 75 -4.36 -1.71 -3.98
C LEU A 75 -3.65 -0.37 -3.77
N SER A 76 -2.97 0.10 -4.79
CA SER A 76 -2.09 1.27 -4.73
C SER A 76 -2.50 2.31 -5.76
N SER A 77 -2.40 3.60 -5.39
CA SER A 77 -2.67 4.70 -6.32
C SER A 77 -1.38 5.26 -6.90
N ILE A 78 -1.38 5.47 -8.21
CA ILE A 78 -0.30 6.11 -8.98
C ILE A 78 -0.84 6.57 -10.32
N ASP A 79 -0.50 7.77 -10.75
CA ASP A 79 -1.05 8.43 -11.95
C ASP A 79 -0.13 8.38 -13.18
N PHE A 80 0.96 7.60 -13.15
CA PHE A 80 1.88 7.48 -14.28
C PHE A 80 2.52 6.10 -14.41
N ASP A 81 2.76 5.69 -15.66
CA ASP A 81 3.15 4.32 -16.03
C ASP A 81 4.48 3.85 -15.41
N SER A 82 5.48 4.72 -15.31
CA SER A 82 6.76 4.36 -14.69
C SER A 82 6.63 4.04 -13.20
N GLY A 83 5.65 4.64 -12.52
CA GLY A 83 5.33 4.31 -11.13
C GLY A 83 4.69 2.92 -11.01
N ILE A 84 3.76 2.59 -11.89
CA ILE A 84 3.17 1.24 -11.95
C ILE A 84 4.25 0.20 -12.21
N GLU A 85 5.10 0.43 -13.21
CA GLU A 85 6.20 -0.47 -13.56
C GLU A 85 7.15 -0.68 -12.37
N GLY A 86 7.56 0.40 -11.71
CA GLY A 86 8.45 0.33 -10.57
C GLY A 86 7.86 -0.42 -9.38
N LYS A 87 6.57 -0.23 -9.09
CA LYS A 87 5.85 -0.97 -8.03
C LYS A 87 5.76 -2.47 -8.35
N LYS A 88 5.49 -2.83 -9.61
CA LYS A 88 5.52 -4.23 -10.05
C LYS A 88 6.91 -4.85 -9.89
N GLN A 89 7.97 -4.14 -10.31
CA GLN A 89 9.35 -4.60 -10.14
C GLN A 89 9.69 -4.79 -8.67
N TRP A 90 9.24 -3.88 -7.79
CA TRP A 90 9.46 -4.02 -6.36
C TRP A 90 8.81 -5.30 -5.80
N LEU A 91 7.56 -5.56 -6.15
CA LEU A 91 6.86 -6.77 -5.74
C LEU A 91 7.57 -8.04 -6.22
N GLN A 92 8.03 -8.07 -7.47
CA GLN A 92 8.75 -9.21 -8.05
C GLN A 92 10.10 -9.46 -7.38
N ARG A 93 10.81 -8.41 -6.97
CA ARG A 93 12.12 -8.52 -6.34
C ARG A 93 12.06 -8.91 -4.86
N ASN A 94 11.04 -8.46 -4.16
CA ASN A 94 10.98 -8.53 -2.70
C ASN A 94 9.95 -9.54 -2.19
N THR A 95 9.10 -10.09 -3.05
CA THR A 95 8.00 -10.97 -2.66
C THR A 95 7.75 -12.05 -3.72
N ASP A 96 7.00 -13.08 -3.33
CA ASP A 96 6.42 -14.09 -4.25
C ASP A 96 4.97 -13.75 -4.60
N PHE A 97 4.53 -12.51 -4.35
CA PHE A 97 3.16 -12.07 -4.58
C PHE A 97 2.80 -12.07 -6.07
N LEU A 98 1.63 -12.61 -6.40
CA LEU A 98 1.15 -12.69 -7.78
C LEU A 98 0.75 -11.30 -8.30
N LEU A 99 1.40 -10.82 -9.36
CA LEU A 99 1.15 -9.49 -9.92
C LEU A 99 -0.28 -9.27 -10.41
N GLU A 100 -1.00 -10.33 -10.78
CA GLU A 100 -2.42 -10.27 -11.17
C GLU A 100 -3.33 -9.85 -10.01
N LYS A 101 -2.86 -9.94 -8.77
CA LYS A 101 -3.55 -9.49 -7.55
C LYS A 101 -3.10 -8.10 -7.09
N ALA A 102 -2.22 -7.45 -7.83
CA ALA A 102 -1.81 -6.07 -7.62
C ALA A 102 -2.65 -5.14 -8.52
N ILE A 103 -3.42 -4.27 -7.89
CA ILE A 103 -4.36 -3.35 -8.52
C ILE A 103 -3.82 -1.94 -8.38
N PHE A 104 -3.75 -1.21 -9.48
CA PHE A 104 -3.29 0.17 -9.52
C PHE A 104 -4.43 1.06 -9.99
N VAL A 105 -4.75 2.06 -9.17
CA VAL A 105 -5.73 3.11 -9.48
C VAL A 105 -5.04 4.45 -9.64
N THR A 106 -5.68 5.42 -10.26
CA THR A 106 -5.08 6.72 -10.53
C THR A 106 -5.03 7.60 -9.28
N GLU A 107 -6.16 7.75 -8.60
CA GLU A 107 -6.29 8.59 -7.41
C GLU A 107 -6.55 7.75 -6.15
N PRO A 108 -6.17 8.25 -4.96
CA PRO A 108 -6.46 7.54 -3.70
C PRO A 108 -7.94 7.25 -3.48
N GLU A 109 -8.81 8.16 -3.90
CA GLU A 109 -10.27 8.06 -3.80
C GLU A 109 -10.84 6.92 -4.65
N ASP A 110 -10.18 6.58 -5.76
CA ASP A 110 -10.62 5.51 -6.69
C ASP A 110 -10.56 4.12 -6.03
N LYS A 111 -9.82 3.97 -4.93
CA LYS A 111 -9.82 2.73 -4.14
C LYS A 111 -11.21 2.34 -3.65
N ALA A 112 -12.12 3.32 -3.51
CA ALA A 112 -13.50 3.10 -3.12
C ALA A 112 -14.30 2.21 -4.10
N GLU A 113 -13.85 2.06 -5.34
CA GLU A 113 -14.46 1.14 -6.33
C GLU A 113 -14.38 -0.33 -5.89
N TYR A 114 -13.45 -0.66 -5.00
CA TYR A 114 -13.24 -2.01 -4.46
C TYR A 114 -13.93 -2.23 -3.12
N ALA A 115 -14.64 -1.23 -2.61
CA ALA A 115 -15.35 -1.33 -1.33
C ALA A 115 -16.55 -2.26 -1.43
N ALA A 116 -16.69 -3.13 -0.45
CA ALA A 116 -17.82 -4.05 -0.26
C ALA A 116 -17.93 -4.42 1.22
N PRO A 117 -19.04 -4.97 1.69
CA PRO A 117 -19.20 -5.34 3.10
C PRO A 117 -18.15 -6.34 3.61
N ASP A 118 -17.63 -7.21 2.73
CA ASP A 118 -16.57 -8.19 3.03
C ASP A 118 -15.15 -7.69 2.70
N ALA A 119 -15.02 -6.45 2.21
CA ALA A 119 -13.76 -5.84 1.80
C ALA A 119 -13.20 -4.93 2.90
N TRP A 120 -11.90 -5.07 3.15
CA TRP A 120 -11.12 -4.30 4.13
C TRP A 120 -9.94 -3.63 3.43
N LEU A 121 -9.69 -2.36 3.73
CA LEU A 121 -8.53 -1.60 3.24
C LEU A 121 -7.60 -1.25 4.39
N ILE A 122 -6.31 -1.59 4.26
CA ILE A 122 -5.23 -1.08 5.11
C ILE A 122 -4.49 0.00 4.34
N ASP A 123 -4.49 1.21 4.85
CA ASP A 123 -3.87 2.39 4.24
C ASP A 123 -3.45 3.37 5.34
N ASP A 124 -2.49 4.24 5.07
CA ASP A 124 -2.02 5.28 5.99
C ASP A 124 -2.70 6.64 5.76
N ARG A 125 -3.54 6.77 4.73
CA ARG A 125 -4.11 8.05 4.30
C ARG A 125 -5.63 8.09 4.38
N ALA A 126 -6.15 9.13 5.05
CA ALA A 126 -7.59 9.42 5.10
C ALA A 126 -8.22 9.60 3.70
N LYS A 127 -7.47 10.13 2.72
CA LYS A 127 -7.90 10.26 1.32
C LYS A 127 -8.30 8.94 0.67
N SER A 128 -7.73 7.83 1.11
CA SER A 128 -8.11 6.48 0.67
C SER A 128 -9.17 5.87 1.57
N LEU A 129 -8.97 5.97 2.88
CA LEU A 129 -9.81 5.30 3.89
C LEU A 129 -11.24 5.85 3.94
N ASP A 130 -11.40 7.19 3.96
CA ASP A 130 -12.70 7.82 4.11
C ASP A 130 -13.65 7.49 2.94
N PRO A 131 -13.25 7.61 1.65
CA PRO A 131 -14.09 7.21 0.53
C PRO A 131 -14.40 5.71 0.52
N PHE A 132 -13.44 4.86 0.90
CA PHE A 132 -13.63 3.41 0.95
C PHE A 132 -14.69 3.02 1.99
N ALA A 133 -14.61 3.61 3.19
CA ALA A 133 -15.62 3.41 4.23
C ALA A 133 -17.00 3.96 3.82
N ALA A 134 -17.04 5.15 3.22
CA ALA A 134 -18.28 5.76 2.73
C ALA A 134 -18.97 4.92 1.64
N ALA A 135 -18.19 4.16 0.86
CA ALA A 135 -18.70 3.25 -0.16
C ALA A 135 -19.12 1.87 0.39
N GLY A 136 -19.10 1.67 1.71
CA GLY A 136 -19.57 0.46 2.38
C GLY A 136 -18.51 -0.60 2.63
N GLY A 137 -17.23 -0.28 2.44
CA GLY A 137 -16.10 -1.11 2.84
C GLY A 137 -15.70 -0.88 4.30
N ASN A 138 -14.77 -1.68 4.76
CA ASN A 138 -14.19 -1.58 6.10
C ASN A 138 -12.74 -1.09 6.00
N VAL A 139 -12.24 -0.42 7.04
CA VAL A 139 -10.91 0.18 7.00
C VAL A 139 -10.12 -0.13 8.26
N ILE A 140 -8.80 -0.26 8.09
CA ILE A 140 -7.81 -0.30 9.15
C ILE A 140 -6.76 0.77 8.83
N GLU A 141 -6.69 1.81 9.64
CA GLU A 141 -5.68 2.85 9.48
C GLU A 141 -4.31 2.33 9.94
N PHE A 142 -3.34 2.35 9.03
CA PHE A 142 -1.95 2.06 9.38
C PHE A 142 -1.30 3.28 10.03
N LYS A 143 -0.88 3.13 11.28
CA LYS A 143 -0.27 4.20 12.11
C LYS A 143 1.21 3.95 12.41
N GLY A 144 1.91 3.23 11.52
CA GLY A 144 3.34 2.95 11.68
C GLY A 144 3.67 1.71 12.51
N ASP A 145 2.68 0.96 12.97
CA ASP A 145 2.85 -0.24 13.80
C ASP A 145 2.17 -1.45 13.16
N TRP A 146 2.96 -2.32 12.55
CA TRP A 146 2.47 -3.54 11.91
C TRP A 146 1.97 -4.58 12.90
N LYS A 147 2.48 -4.62 14.13
CA LYS A 147 1.96 -5.54 15.16
C LYS A 147 0.51 -5.20 15.49
N ALA A 148 0.26 -3.94 15.81
CA ALA A 148 -1.10 -3.47 16.10
C ALA A 148 -2.04 -3.63 14.88
N THR A 149 -1.53 -3.41 13.67
CA THR A 149 -2.30 -3.59 12.43
C THR A 149 -2.70 -5.05 12.21
N LEU A 150 -1.79 -6.00 12.43
CA LEU A 150 -2.11 -7.44 12.34
C LEU A 150 -3.12 -7.88 13.41
N GLU A 151 -3.02 -7.36 14.62
CA GLU A 151 -4.02 -7.61 15.67
C GLU A 151 -5.41 -7.11 15.24
N ALA A 152 -5.49 -5.96 14.58
CA ALA A 152 -6.74 -5.45 14.02
C ALA A 152 -7.29 -6.33 12.90
N VAL A 153 -6.44 -6.87 12.01
CA VAL A 153 -6.84 -7.82 10.97
C VAL A 153 -7.45 -9.09 11.60
N VAL A 154 -6.78 -9.68 12.59
CA VAL A 154 -7.28 -10.86 13.28
C VAL A 154 -8.59 -10.56 14.01
N GLY A 155 -8.72 -9.39 14.63
CA GLY A 155 -9.96 -8.94 15.25
C GLY A 155 -11.11 -8.83 14.25
N ALA A 156 -10.84 -8.28 13.07
CA ALA A 156 -11.82 -8.17 11.98
C ALA A 156 -12.32 -9.53 11.47
N MET A 157 -11.42 -10.50 11.34
CA MET A 157 -11.79 -11.87 10.93
C MET A 157 -12.70 -12.59 11.91
N ASN A 158 -12.67 -12.22 13.18
CA ASN A 158 -13.50 -12.82 14.24
C ASN A 158 -14.89 -12.16 14.34
N LEU A 159 -15.19 -11.13 13.55
CA LEU A 159 -16.49 -10.46 13.49
C LEU A 159 -17.43 -11.06 12.43
N ASP A 160 -16.88 -11.90 11.53
CA ASP A 160 -17.61 -12.64 10.50
C ASP A 160 -17.98 -14.05 11.04
#